data_a1e488524481b3792180d90f90e0b97b
#
_entry.id   a1e488524481b3792180d90f90e0b97b
#
_cell.length_a   1.000
_cell.length_b   1.000
_cell.length_c   1.000
_cell.angle_alpha   90.00
_cell.angle_beta   90.00
_cell.angle_gamma   90.00
#
_symmetry.space_group_name_H-M   'P 1'
#
loop_
_entity.id
_entity.type
_entity.pdbx_description
1 polymer ?
#
loop_
_entity_poly.entity_id
_entity_poly.type
_entity_poly.pdbx_seq_one_letter_code
_entity_poly.pdbx_strand_id
1 'polypeptide(L)'
;MSLDLAECERARVARDPSYDGRFFTGVRTTGIYCRPVCPVRPAKSTNVQFFPSAAAAEAAGFRPCLRCRPETAPFSNAWIGSRATVERAVRLIVEEGALDEEGTSVEKLAERLGMGRRQLARLFARHLKASPSAVARTARIQRAKRLIDETDKPMVEIAVLAGFGSLRRFNAAFAEVYGRAPTEIRRGRRSSRIRHQADPVGGNENERARRLSNRSEGIAAK
;
A
#
# COMPACT_ATOMS: atom_id res chain seq x y z
N MET A 1 -13.53 20.16 -5.71
CA MET A 1 -14.76 19.36 -5.56
C MET A 1 -15.84 20.29 -4.99
N SER A 2 -16.94 20.50 -5.70
CA SER A 2 -18.10 21.21 -5.16
C SER A 2 -18.87 20.26 -4.23
N LEU A 3 -19.22 20.74 -3.02
CA LEU A 3 -20.05 19.99 -2.10
C LEU A 3 -21.50 20.06 -2.58
N ASP A 4 -22.15 18.91 -2.75
CA ASP A 4 -23.60 18.86 -2.87
C ASP A 4 -24.23 19.11 -1.50
N LEU A 5 -24.85 20.26 -1.33
CA LEU A 5 -25.41 20.70 -0.06
C LEU A 5 -26.57 19.81 0.40
N ALA A 6 -27.39 19.30 -0.54
CA ALA A 6 -28.50 18.41 -0.23
C ALA A 6 -27.99 17.03 0.24
N GLU A 7 -26.93 16.54 -0.38
CA GLU A 7 -26.27 15.29 0.02
C GLU A 7 -25.61 15.45 1.41
N CYS A 8 -24.89 16.54 1.65
CA CYS A 8 -24.31 16.84 2.96
C CYS A 8 -25.37 16.92 4.06
N GLU A 9 -26.52 17.54 3.79
CA GLU A 9 -27.60 17.64 4.75
C GLU A 9 -28.20 16.26 5.09
N ARG A 10 -28.48 15.42 4.10
CA ARG A 10 -28.96 14.03 4.32
C ARG A 10 -27.95 13.22 5.14
N ALA A 11 -26.70 13.25 4.75
CA ALA A 11 -25.63 12.51 5.43
C ALA A 11 -25.44 12.97 6.90
N ARG A 12 -25.51 14.27 7.17
CA ARG A 12 -25.42 14.83 8.51
C ARG A 12 -26.60 14.40 9.39
N VAL A 13 -27.83 14.44 8.87
CA VAL A 13 -29.04 14.06 9.62
C VAL A 13 -29.05 12.55 9.90
N ALA A 14 -28.63 11.75 8.92
CA ALA A 14 -28.52 10.29 9.04
C ALA A 14 -27.29 9.86 9.86
N ARG A 15 -26.35 10.78 10.13
CA ARG A 15 -25.03 10.47 10.74
C ARG A 15 -24.28 9.39 9.97
N ASP A 16 -24.31 9.45 8.66
CA ASP A 16 -23.74 8.44 7.79
C ASP A 16 -22.21 8.37 7.92
N PRO A 17 -21.65 7.23 8.39
CA PRO A 17 -20.21 7.08 8.58
C PRO A 17 -19.41 7.15 7.27
N SER A 18 -20.03 6.87 6.12
CA SER A 18 -19.35 6.91 4.82
C SER A 18 -18.94 8.33 4.40
N TYR A 19 -19.58 9.35 5.01
CA TYR A 19 -19.27 10.76 4.78
C TYR A 19 -18.33 11.36 5.83
N ASP A 20 -17.93 10.61 6.84
CA ASP A 20 -17.05 11.10 7.89
C ASP A 20 -15.68 11.50 7.32
N GLY A 21 -15.27 12.73 7.58
CA GLY A 21 -14.05 13.33 7.03
C GLY A 21 -14.15 13.88 5.61
N ARG A 22 -15.28 13.65 4.90
CA ARG A 22 -15.49 14.21 3.55
C ARG A 22 -15.97 15.66 3.58
N PHE A 23 -16.68 16.05 4.64
CA PHE A 23 -17.07 17.41 4.90
C PHE A 23 -17.23 17.65 6.41
N PHE A 24 -17.36 18.92 6.79
CA PHE A 24 -17.61 19.35 8.16
C PHE A 24 -18.83 20.27 8.21
N THR A 25 -19.53 20.25 9.34
CA THR A 25 -20.77 21.00 9.56
C THR A 25 -20.54 22.13 10.56
N GLY A 26 -20.52 23.38 10.15
CA GLY A 26 -20.47 24.54 11.03
C GLY A 26 -21.88 24.95 11.50
N VAL A 27 -22.05 25.10 12.80
CA VAL A 27 -23.30 25.55 13.40
C VAL A 27 -23.19 27.03 13.78
N ARG A 28 -23.84 27.92 13.03
CA ARG A 28 -23.72 29.38 13.15
C ARG A 28 -24.07 29.89 14.54
N THR A 29 -25.08 29.32 15.19
CA THR A 29 -25.54 29.74 16.51
C THR A 29 -24.56 29.48 17.63
N THR A 30 -23.65 28.51 17.44
CA THR A 30 -22.66 28.12 18.47
C THR A 30 -21.23 28.44 18.09
N GLY A 31 -20.98 28.73 16.80
CA GLY A 31 -19.64 28.93 16.28
C GLY A 31 -18.80 27.63 16.31
N ILE A 32 -19.46 26.45 16.33
CA ILE A 32 -18.78 25.16 16.44
C ILE A 32 -18.94 24.40 15.13
N TYR A 33 -17.83 23.76 14.65
CA TYR A 33 -17.92 22.80 13.57
C TYR A 33 -17.77 21.37 14.05
N CYS A 34 -18.52 20.47 13.42
CA CYS A 34 -18.68 19.07 13.77
C CYS A 34 -18.41 18.14 12.58
N ARG A 35 -18.12 16.88 12.88
CA ARG A 35 -18.16 15.79 11.89
C ARG A 35 -19.60 15.43 11.53
N PRO A 36 -19.88 14.85 10.35
CA PRO A 36 -21.21 14.35 10.00
C PRO A 36 -21.78 13.36 11.03
N VAL A 37 -20.93 12.54 11.61
CA VAL A 37 -21.27 11.50 12.60
C VAL A 37 -21.40 12.01 14.03
N CYS A 38 -21.44 13.31 14.26
CA CYS A 38 -21.50 13.88 15.60
C CYS A 38 -22.72 13.36 16.38
N PRO A 39 -22.54 12.83 17.62
CA PRO A 39 -23.65 12.30 18.43
C PRO A 39 -24.55 13.39 19.03
N VAL A 40 -24.19 14.66 18.91
CA VAL A 40 -24.98 15.78 19.39
C VAL A 40 -26.26 15.92 18.55
N ARG A 41 -27.38 16.38 19.18
CA ARG A 41 -28.63 16.65 18.46
C ARG A 41 -28.36 17.57 17.26
N PRO A 42 -28.77 17.18 16.04
CA PRO A 42 -28.56 17.99 14.84
C PRO A 42 -29.15 19.39 14.99
N ALA A 43 -28.38 20.40 14.60
CA ALA A 43 -28.88 21.77 14.52
C ALA A 43 -29.91 21.93 13.38
N LYS A 44 -30.79 22.93 13.46
CA LYS A 44 -31.72 23.27 12.37
C LYS A 44 -30.90 23.59 11.10
N SER A 45 -31.35 23.10 9.94
CA SER A 45 -30.68 23.25 8.65
C SER A 45 -30.40 24.73 8.29
N THR A 46 -31.27 25.63 8.70
CA THR A 46 -31.11 27.08 8.53
C THR A 46 -29.87 27.65 9.24
N ASN A 47 -29.38 26.98 10.28
CA ASN A 47 -28.21 27.40 11.08
C ASN A 47 -26.94 26.67 10.73
N VAL A 48 -26.95 25.88 9.65
CA VAL A 48 -25.83 25.02 9.26
C VAL A 48 -25.14 25.60 8.03
N GLN A 49 -23.84 25.44 8.01
CA GLN A 49 -22.97 25.67 6.85
C GLN A 49 -22.03 24.49 6.67
N PHE A 50 -21.78 24.06 5.41
CA PHE A 50 -20.91 22.95 5.12
C PHE A 50 -19.55 23.43 4.63
N PHE A 51 -18.49 22.70 5.04
CA PHE A 51 -17.10 23.00 4.71
C PHE A 51 -16.40 21.76 4.17
N PRO A 52 -15.56 21.90 3.13
CA PRO A 52 -14.82 20.77 2.57
C PRO A 52 -13.67 20.27 3.45
N SER A 53 -13.26 21.07 4.45
CA SER A 53 -12.18 20.72 5.37
C SER A 53 -12.36 21.42 6.73
N ALA A 54 -11.70 20.89 7.76
CA ALA A 54 -11.61 21.53 9.07
C ALA A 54 -10.98 22.94 8.97
N ALA A 55 -9.92 23.08 8.17
CA ALA A 55 -9.25 24.36 7.95
C ALA A 55 -10.18 25.41 7.33
N ALA A 56 -11.07 25.03 6.41
CA ALA A 56 -12.06 25.93 5.84
C ALA A 56 -13.10 26.40 6.87
N ALA A 57 -13.50 25.50 7.79
CA ALA A 57 -14.38 25.86 8.90
C ALA A 57 -13.69 26.81 9.90
N GLU A 58 -12.43 26.56 10.23
CA GLU A 58 -11.62 27.40 11.10
C GLU A 58 -11.38 28.80 10.50
N ALA A 59 -11.04 28.86 9.21
CA ALA A 59 -10.91 30.12 8.48
C ALA A 59 -12.21 30.93 8.44
N ALA A 60 -13.38 30.27 8.50
CA ALA A 60 -14.69 30.90 8.62
C ALA A 60 -15.06 31.27 10.08
N GLY A 61 -14.14 31.09 11.04
CA GLY A 61 -14.34 31.50 12.45
C GLY A 61 -15.02 30.45 13.33
N PHE A 62 -15.17 29.21 12.85
CA PHE A 62 -15.72 28.14 13.68
C PHE A 62 -14.62 27.45 14.48
N ARG A 63 -14.92 27.00 15.69
CA ARG A 63 -14.03 26.19 16.54
C ARG A 63 -14.42 24.70 16.52
N PRO A 64 -13.47 23.79 16.75
CA PRO A 64 -13.75 22.34 16.73
C PRO A 64 -14.66 21.90 17.87
N CYS A 65 -15.53 20.94 17.60
CA CYS A 65 -16.39 20.32 18.59
C CYS A 65 -15.59 19.38 19.50
N LEU A 66 -15.58 19.63 20.81
CA LEU A 66 -14.88 18.80 21.78
C LEU A 66 -15.47 17.39 21.93
N ARG A 67 -16.74 17.19 21.54
CA ARG A 67 -17.43 15.91 21.70
C ARG A 67 -17.17 14.95 20.54
N CYS A 68 -17.30 15.39 19.28
CA CYS A 68 -17.02 14.54 18.12
C CYS A 68 -15.56 14.60 17.67
N ARG A 69 -14.78 15.53 18.21
CA ARG A 69 -13.35 15.62 17.97
C ARG A 69 -13.01 15.61 16.48
N PRO A 70 -13.25 16.71 15.73
CA PRO A 70 -13.05 16.75 14.29
C PRO A 70 -11.63 16.37 13.84
N GLU A 71 -10.64 16.57 14.70
CA GLU A 71 -9.25 16.15 14.50
C GLU A 71 -9.09 14.62 14.38
N THR A 72 -10.07 13.86 14.82
CA THR A 72 -10.09 12.40 14.68
C THR A 72 -10.89 11.90 13.46
N ALA A 73 -11.34 12.82 12.60
CA ALA A 73 -12.05 12.45 11.39
C ALA A 73 -11.17 11.56 10.46
N PRO A 74 -11.76 10.66 9.68
CA PRO A 74 -11.05 9.93 8.66
C PRO A 74 -10.18 10.84 7.81
N PHE A 75 -8.97 10.36 7.44
CA PHE A 75 -7.95 11.12 6.71
C PHE A 75 -7.25 12.24 7.51
N SER A 76 -7.61 12.48 8.78
CA SER A 76 -6.76 13.27 9.67
C SER A 76 -5.59 12.42 10.17
N ASN A 77 -4.43 13.05 10.44
CA ASN A 77 -3.28 12.34 11.02
C ASN A 77 -3.62 11.68 12.36
N ALA A 78 -4.50 12.29 13.16
CA ALA A 78 -4.94 11.74 14.44
C ALA A 78 -5.87 10.53 14.26
N TRP A 79 -6.69 10.47 13.21
CA TRP A 79 -7.57 9.34 12.91
C TRP A 79 -6.79 8.14 12.33
N ILE A 80 -5.84 8.39 11.42
CA ILE A 80 -4.94 7.37 10.89
C ILE A 80 -4.05 6.83 12.03
N GLY A 81 -3.75 7.65 13.02
CA GLY A 81 -3.09 7.28 14.28
C GLY A 81 -1.78 6.54 14.03
N SER A 82 -1.56 5.48 14.81
CA SER A 82 -0.33 4.68 14.75
C SER A 82 -0.14 3.92 13.43
N ARG A 83 -1.19 3.72 12.63
CA ARG A 83 -1.10 3.08 11.31
C ARG A 83 -0.35 3.96 10.32
N ALA A 84 -0.63 5.27 10.27
CA ALA A 84 0.11 6.20 9.42
C ALA A 84 1.60 6.22 9.74
N THR A 85 1.95 6.12 11.02
CA THR A 85 3.35 6.03 11.44
C THR A 85 4.00 4.76 10.91
N VAL A 86 3.31 3.62 10.97
CA VAL A 86 3.81 2.35 10.42
C VAL A 86 3.95 2.43 8.90
N GLU A 87 2.96 2.97 8.20
CA GLU A 87 3.00 3.16 6.74
C GLU A 87 4.16 4.08 6.32
N ARG A 88 4.41 5.17 7.06
CA ARG A 88 5.58 6.03 6.86
C ARG A 88 6.87 5.27 7.11
N ALA A 89 6.97 4.49 8.19
CA ALA A 89 8.14 3.67 8.49
C ALA A 89 8.41 2.63 7.38
N VAL A 90 7.37 1.97 6.88
CA VAL A 90 7.48 1.01 5.78
C VAL A 90 8.01 1.67 4.51
N ARG A 91 7.52 2.88 4.16
CA ARG A 91 8.07 3.64 3.02
C ARG A 91 9.55 3.93 3.20
N LEU A 92 9.97 4.43 4.37
CA LEU A 92 11.38 4.68 4.67
C LEU A 92 12.23 3.42 4.51
N ILE A 93 11.73 2.26 4.92
CA ILE A 93 12.43 0.97 4.79
C ILE A 93 12.48 0.51 3.33
N VAL A 94 11.36 0.54 2.62
CA VAL A 94 11.21 -0.09 1.29
C VAL A 94 11.79 0.80 0.18
N GLU A 95 11.48 2.10 0.22
CA GLU A 95 11.81 3.06 -0.84
C GLU A 95 13.16 3.73 -0.59
N GLU A 96 13.43 4.14 0.67
CA GLU A 96 14.66 4.85 1.01
C GLU A 96 15.77 3.93 1.58
N GLY A 97 15.50 2.64 1.81
CA GLY A 97 16.50 1.71 2.34
C GLY A 97 16.98 2.06 3.75
N ALA A 98 16.11 2.64 4.59
CA ALA A 98 16.51 3.19 5.89
C ALA A 98 17.12 2.17 6.88
N LEU A 99 17.13 0.88 6.54
CA LEU A 99 17.76 -0.20 7.29
C LEU A 99 18.72 -1.03 6.42
N ASP A 100 19.13 -0.54 5.25
CA ASP A 100 19.98 -1.27 4.29
C ASP A 100 21.48 -1.00 4.51
N GLU A 101 21.86 0.20 4.92
CA GLU A 101 23.25 0.62 5.03
C GLU A 101 23.91 0.20 6.35
N GLU A 102 25.21 0.03 6.31
CA GLU A 102 26.03 -0.15 7.50
C GLU A 102 25.92 1.08 8.43
N GLY A 103 25.63 0.85 9.71
CA GLY A 103 25.37 1.92 10.68
C GLY A 103 23.92 2.40 10.75
N THR A 104 23.00 1.86 9.93
CA THR A 104 21.57 2.06 10.11
C THR A 104 21.01 1.10 11.16
N SER A 105 20.04 1.56 11.94
CA SER A 105 19.43 0.73 12.97
C SER A 105 17.96 1.06 13.17
N VAL A 106 17.24 0.14 13.83
CA VAL A 106 15.81 0.36 14.18
C VAL A 106 15.68 1.56 15.12
N GLU A 107 16.70 1.84 15.94
CA GLU A 107 16.79 3.01 16.81
C GLU A 107 16.78 4.30 16.00
N LYS A 108 17.66 4.42 15.02
CA LYS A 108 17.73 5.59 14.12
C LYS A 108 16.45 5.78 13.32
N LEU A 109 15.84 4.69 12.85
CA LEU A 109 14.54 4.76 12.18
C LEU A 109 13.44 5.28 13.13
N ALA A 110 13.43 4.81 14.38
CA ALA A 110 12.47 5.25 15.38
C ALA A 110 12.68 6.74 15.74
N GLU A 111 13.92 7.20 15.88
CA GLU A 111 14.28 8.60 16.09
C GLU A 111 13.80 9.50 14.94
N ARG A 112 13.98 9.08 13.68
CA ARG A 112 13.44 9.79 12.49
C ARG A 112 11.91 9.93 12.51
N LEU A 113 11.24 9.03 13.22
CA LEU A 113 9.78 9.01 13.39
C LEU A 113 9.30 9.70 14.67
N GLY A 114 10.23 10.27 15.46
CA GLY A 114 9.94 10.95 16.72
C GLY A 114 9.46 10.01 17.83
N MET A 115 9.94 8.75 17.87
CA MET A 115 9.51 7.77 18.86
C MET A 115 10.63 6.84 19.32
N GLY A 116 10.39 6.12 20.43
CA GLY A 116 11.33 5.11 20.91
C GLY A 116 11.23 3.79 20.13
N ARG A 117 12.35 3.05 20.04
CA ARG A 117 12.45 1.72 19.41
C ARG A 117 11.36 0.74 19.88
N ARG A 118 11.11 0.66 21.21
CA ARG A 118 10.08 -0.25 21.77
C ARG A 118 8.68 0.07 21.24
N GLN A 119 8.36 1.35 21.12
CA GLN A 119 7.08 1.80 20.59
C GLN A 119 6.96 1.44 19.11
N LEU A 120 7.98 1.70 18.30
CA LEU A 120 8.00 1.32 16.89
C LEU A 120 7.81 -0.19 16.72
N ALA A 121 8.55 -1.01 17.46
CA ALA A 121 8.43 -2.47 17.42
C ALA A 121 7.01 -2.95 17.78
N ARG A 122 6.39 -2.36 18.82
CA ARG A 122 5.01 -2.67 19.23
C ARG A 122 3.99 -2.29 18.13
N LEU A 123 4.17 -1.16 17.47
CA LEU A 123 3.31 -0.74 16.36
C LEU A 123 3.42 -1.68 15.16
N PHE A 124 4.63 -2.08 14.80
CA PHE A 124 4.87 -3.06 13.72
C PHE A 124 4.25 -4.42 14.05
N ALA A 125 4.45 -4.93 15.27
CA ALA A 125 3.81 -6.17 15.73
C ALA A 125 2.28 -6.07 15.67
N ARG A 126 1.71 -4.92 16.08
CA ARG A 126 0.25 -4.70 16.09
C ARG A 126 -0.34 -4.67 14.68
N HIS A 127 0.27 -3.91 13.76
CA HIS A 127 -0.30 -3.61 12.44
C HIS A 127 0.16 -4.56 11.34
N LEU A 128 1.40 -5.07 11.42
CA LEU A 128 2.02 -5.90 10.36
C LEU A 128 2.32 -7.33 10.80
N LYS A 129 2.17 -7.66 12.10
CA LYS A 129 2.55 -8.94 12.68
C LYS A 129 4.02 -9.32 12.39
N ALA A 130 4.88 -8.33 12.18
CA ALA A 130 6.28 -8.48 11.83
C ALA A 130 7.11 -7.39 12.53
N SER A 131 8.43 -7.60 12.67
CA SER A 131 9.34 -6.56 13.16
C SER A 131 9.80 -5.63 12.03
N PRO A 132 10.27 -4.39 12.34
CA PRO A 132 10.89 -3.52 11.34
C PRO A 132 12.03 -4.19 10.58
N SER A 133 12.88 -4.95 11.27
CA SER A 133 13.99 -5.69 10.66
C SER A 133 13.51 -6.81 9.72
N ALA A 134 12.40 -7.50 10.05
CA ALA A 134 11.81 -8.51 9.19
C ALA A 134 11.26 -7.88 7.91
N VAL A 135 10.59 -6.73 8.00
CA VAL A 135 10.10 -5.98 6.84
C VAL A 135 11.26 -5.55 5.94
N ALA A 136 12.34 -5.01 6.51
CA ALA A 136 13.54 -4.62 5.77
C ALA A 136 14.19 -5.83 5.07
N ARG A 137 14.29 -6.97 5.76
CA ARG A 137 14.81 -8.21 5.16
C ARG A 137 13.98 -8.64 3.96
N THR A 138 12.66 -8.66 4.10
CA THR A 138 11.74 -9.01 3.01
C THR A 138 11.90 -8.05 1.83
N ALA A 139 11.95 -6.75 2.07
CA ALA A 139 12.13 -5.74 1.03
C ALA A 139 13.44 -5.94 0.25
N ARG A 140 14.56 -6.19 0.95
CA ARG A 140 15.85 -6.50 0.32
C ARG A 140 15.79 -7.77 -0.56
N ILE A 141 15.17 -8.83 -0.06
CA ILE A 141 15.05 -10.09 -0.82
C ILE A 141 14.18 -9.90 -2.07
N GLN A 142 13.07 -9.18 -1.96
CA GLN A 142 12.19 -8.88 -3.10
C GLN A 142 12.90 -7.98 -4.14
N ARG A 143 13.68 -6.98 -3.70
CA ARG A 143 14.52 -6.15 -4.56
C ARG A 143 15.57 -6.99 -5.29
N ALA A 144 16.25 -7.87 -4.56
CA ALA A 144 17.22 -8.81 -5.15
C ALA A 144 16.57 -9.72 -6.20
N LYS A 145 15.38 -10.27 -5.91
CA LYS A 145 14.65 -11.14 -6.85
C LYS A 145 14.30 -10.41 -8.14
N ARG A 146 13.80 -9.16 -8.04
CA ARG A 146 13.57 -8.33 -9.24
C ARG A 146 14.84 -8.11 -10.05
N LEU A 147 15.94 -7.74 -9.41
CA LEU A 147 17.23 -7.55 -10.09
C LEU A 147 17.74 -8.83 -10.77
N ILE A 148 17.54 -10.01 -10.15
CA ILE A 148 17.85 -11.30 -10.76
C ILE A 148 16.99 -11.56 -12.00
N ASP A 149 15.71 -11.19 -11.97
CA ASP A 149 14.77 -11.41 -13.06
C ASP A 149 14.93 -10.43 -14.22
N GLU A 150 15.25 -9.19 -13.92
CA GLU A 150 15.25 -8.09 -14.89
C GLU A 150 16.63 -7.80 -15.48
N THR A 151 17.72 -8.24 -14.80
CA THR A 151 19.08 -7.89 -15.19
C THR A 151 19.99 -9.11 -15.26
N ASP A 152 21.14 -8.96 -15.94
CA ASP A 152 22.22 -9.95 -15.96
C ASP A 152 23.42 -9.54 -15.08
N LYS A 153 23.23 -8.58 -14.17
CA LYS A 153 24.25 -8.08 -13.23
C LYS A 153 24.90 -9.22 -12.42
N PRO A 154 26.19 -9.13 -12.08
CA PRO A 154 26.84 -10.06 -11.16
C PRO A 154 26.11 -10.16 -9.82
N MET A 155 26.12 -11.35 -9.18
CA MET A 155 25.45 -11.56 -7.89
C MET A 155 25.98 -10.65 -6.77
N VAL A 156 27.26 -10.28 -6.84
CA VAL A 156 27.88 -9.34 -5.90
C VAL A 156 27.24 -7.96 -6.05
N GLU A 157 27.08 -7.48 -7.27
CA GLU A 157 26.43 -6.19 -7.54
C GLU A 157 24.95 -6.21 -7.12
N ILE A 158 24.23 -7.29 -7.40
CA ILE A 158 22.84 -7.45 -6.96
C ILE A 158 22.74 -7.44 -5.44
N ALA A 159 23.65 -8.08 -4.73
CA ALA A 159 23.65 -8.07 -3.27
C ALA A 159 23.77 -6.64 -2.72
N VAL A 160 24.68 -5.83 -3.28
CA VAL A 160 24.86 -4.42 -2.90
C VAL A 160 23.63 -3.59 -3.24
N LEU A 161 23.13 -3.65 -4.48
CA LEU A 161 21.96 -2.89 -4.94
C LEU A 161 20.68 -3.28 -4.18
N ALA A 162 20.60 -4.52 -3.70
CA ALA A 162 19.50 -4.98 -2.87
C ALA A 162 19.63 -4.56 -1.39
N GLY A 163 20.73 -3.92 -0.98
CA GLY A 163 20.93 -3.44 0.39
C GLY A 163 21.55 -4.48 1.33
N PHE A 164 22.26 -5.47 0.82
CA PHE A 164 23.02 -6.42 1.65
C PHE A 164 24.48 -6.00 1.80
N GLY A 165 24.96 -5.92 3.04
CA GLY A 165 26.35 -5.58 3.35
C GLY A 165 27.38 -6.68 2.97
N SER A 166 26.93 -7.88 2.55
CA SER A 166 27.84 -8.92 2.04
C SER A 166 27.09 -9.96 1.20
N LEU A 167 27.81 -10.54 0.22
CA LEU A 167 27.31 -11.64 -0.62
C LEU A 167 26.91 -12.87 0.21
N ARG A 168 27.65 -13.15 1.30
CA ARG A 168 27.34 -14.27 2.20
C ARG A 168 25.97 -14.10 2.85
N ARG A 169 25.70 -12.90 3.41
CA ARG A 169 24.38 -12.59 4.01
C ARG A 169 23.26 -12.64 2.99
N PHE A 170 23.50 -12.10 1.80
CA PHE A 170 22.57 -12.18 0.69
C PHE A 170 22.21 -13.62 0.34
N ASN A 171 23.19 -14.48 0.07
CA ASN A 171 22.96 -15.87 -0.31
C ASN A 171 22.21 -16.64 0.79
N ALA A 172 22.60 -16.46 2.05
CA ALA A 172 21.94 -17.13 3.17
C ALA A 172 20.46 -16.68 3.33
N ALA A 173 20.20 -15.37 3.31
CA ALA A 173 18.84 -14.84 3.43
C ALA A 173 17.95 -15.22 2.25
N PHE A 174 18.51 -15.24 1.04
CA PHE A 174 17.79 -15.58 -0.17
C PHE A 174 17.43 -17.08 -0.21
N ALA A 175 18.40 -17.96 0.12
CA ALA A 175 18.17 -19.40 0.19
C ALA A 175 17.15 -19.79 1.27
N GLU A 176 17.15 -19.08 2.42
CA GLU A 176 16.17 -19.31 3.48
C GLU A 176 14.72 -19.01 3.02
N VAL A 177 14.52 -18.00 2.18
CA VAL A 177 13.19 -17.60 1.71
C VAL A 177 12.74 -18.42 0.50
N TYR A 178 13.62 -18.65 -0.47
CA TYR A 178 13.27 -19.32 -1.73
C TYR A 178 13.61 -20.80 -1.76
N GLY A 179 14.27 -21.34 -0.73
CA GLY A 179 14.75 -22.72 -0.70
C GLY A 179 15.83 -23.05 -1.75
N ARG A 180 16.35 -22.04 -2.45
CA ARG A 180 17.31 -22.16 -3.55
C ARG A 180 18.30 -21.01 -3.57
N ALA A 181 19.51 -21.26 -4.08
CA ALA A 181 20.51 -20.20 -4.25
C ALA A 181 20.08 -19.21 -5.36
N PRO A 182 20.47 -17.92 -5.25
CA PRO A 182 20.19 -16.90 -6.26
C PRO A 182 20.66 -17.29 -7.67
N THR A 183 21.81 -17.96 -7.75
CA THR A 183 22.41 -18.44 -9.01
C THR A 183 21.58 -19.55 -9.67
N GLU A 184 20.94 -20.41 -8.90
CA GLU A 184 20.05 -21.45 -9.41
C GLU A 184 18.77 -20.86 -10.00
N ILE A 185 18.18 -19.86 -9.33
CA ILE A 185 17.00 -19.15 -9.85
C ILE A 185 17.32 -18.46 -11.16
N ARG A 186 18.48 -17.79 -11.28
CA ARG A 186 18.93 -17.18 -12.54
C ARG A 186 19.09 -18.23 -13.66
N ARG A 187 19.68 -19.38 -13.34
CA ARG A 187 19.89 -20.47 -14.31
C ARG A 187 18.56 -21.00 -14.84
N GLY A 188 17.58 -21.20 -13.97
CA GLY A 188 16.22 -21.60 -14.34
C GLY A 188 15.53 -20.59 -15.28
N ARG A 189 15.69 -19.27 -15.03
CA ARG A 189 15.19 -18.21 -15.91
C ARG A 189 15.79 -18.28 -17.31
N ARG A 190 17.10 -18.44 -17.42
CA ARG A 190 17.80 -18.56 -18.73
C ARG A 190 17.30 -19.77 -19.52
N SER A 191 17.12 -20.92 -18.87
CA SER A 191 16.60 -22.12 -19.50
C SER A 191 15.14 -21.96 -19.97
N SER A 192 14.31 -21.23 -19.26
CA SER A 192 12.92 -20.96 -19.66
C SER A 192 12.84 -19.98 -20.84
N ARG A 193 13.71 -18.96 -20.87
CA ARG A 193 13.79 -18.02 -22.01
C ARG A 193 14.25 -18.71 -23.29
N ILE A 194 15.22 -19.61 -23.22
CA ILE A 194 15.73 -20.38 -24.38
C ILE A 194 14.62 -21.30 -24.92
N ARG A 195 13.83 -21.94 -24.05
CA ARG A 195 12.71 -22.78 -24.48
C ARG A 195 11.60 -21.99 -25.17
N HIS A 196 11.26 -20.80 -24.68
CA HIS A 196 10.25 -19.90 -25.32
C HIS A 196 10.73 -19.31 -26.64
N GLN A 197 12.04 -19.17 -26.85
CA GLN A 197 12.63 -18.74 -28.12
C GLN A 197 12.84 -19.87 -29.12
N ALA A 198 12.90 -21.13 -28.66
CA ALA A 198 13.05 -22.30 -29.48
C ALA A 198 11.72 -22.89 -30.00
N ASP A 199 10.58 -22.47 -29.47
CA ASP A 199 9.24 -22.68 -30.01
C ASP A 199 8.80 -21.43 -30.80
N PRO A 200 9.22 -21.23 -32.05
CA PRO A 200 8.57 -20.23 -32.90
C PRO A 200 7.13 -20.74 -33.13
N VAL A 201 6.17 -19.84 -32.91
CA VAL A 201 4.76 -20.03 -33.24
C VAL A 201 4.64 -20.54 -34.67
N GLY A 202 4.65 -21.85 -34.81
CA GLY A 202 4.46 -22.64 -36.03
C GLY A 202 3.35 -23.65 -35.78
N GLY A 203 2.22 -23.14 -35.25
CA GLY A 203 0.97 -23.87 -35.22
C GLY A 203 0.33 -23.82 -36.61
N ASN A 204 0.59 -24.82 -37.36
CA ASN A 204 0.10 -25.13 -38.70
C ASN A 204 -1.43 -24.96 -38.80
N GLU A 205 -1.89 -23.78 -39.24
CA GLU A 205 -3.29 -23.51 -39.59
C GLU A 205 -3.82 -24.49 -40.63
N ASN A 206 -2.93 -25.10 -41.42
CA ASN A 206 -3.25 -26.12 -42.41
C ASN A 206 -3.67 -27.49 -41.79
N GLU A 207 -3.32 -27.79 -40.57
CA GLU A 207 -3.71 -29.05 -39.92
C GLU A 207 -5.10 -28.96 -39.25
N ARG A 208 -5.50 -27.74 -38.81
CA ARG A 208 -6.86 -27.47 -38.36
C ARG A 208 -7.87 -27.47 -39.53
N ALA A 209 -7.48 -26.96 -40.68
CA ALA A 209 -8.33 -26.98 -41.88
C ALA A 209 -8.56 -28.40 -42.40
N ARG A 210 -7.56 -29.27 -42.38
CA ARG A 210 -7.70 -30.68 -42.79
C ARG A 210 -8.57 -31.52 -41.83
N ARG A 211 -8.62 -31.21 -40.54
CA ARG A 211 -9.49 -31.91 -39.58
C ARG A 211 -10.96 -31.48 -39.68
N LEU A 212 -11.27 -30.32 -40.19
CA LEU A 212 -12.62 -29.82 -40.43
C LEU A 212 -13.20 -30.33 -41.77
N SER A 213 -12.34 -30.54 -42.79
CA SER A 213 -12.77 -31.09 -44.10
C SER A 213 -13.16 -32.58 -44.04
N ASN A 214 -12.47 -33.36 -43.21
CA ASN A 214 -12.77 -34.80 -43.05
C ASN A 214 -14.03 -35.12 -42.16
N ARG A 215 -14.66 -34.09 -41.57
CA ARG A 215 -15.89 -34.27 -40.77
C ARG A 215 -17.15 -34.04 -41.58
N SER A 216 -17.08 -33.44 -42.76
CA SER A 216 -18.24 -33.16 -43.63
C SER A 216 -18.51 -34.28 -44.69
N GLU A 217 -17.61 -35.25 -44.89
CA GLU A 217 -17.83 -36.34 -45.85
C GLU A 217 -18.39 -37.63 -45.23
N GLY A 218 -18.64 -37.66 -43.92
CA GLY A 218 -19.13 -38.84 -43.21
C GLY A 218 -20.65 -38.90 -42.93
N ILE A 219 -21.46 -38.01 -43.47
CA ILE A 219 -22.95 -37.94 -43.20
C ILE A 219 -23.80 -38.07 -44.50
N ALA A 220 -23.29 -38.71 -45.52
CA ALA A 220 -24.07 -39.00 -46.73
C ALA A 220 -23.90 -40.44 -47.16
N ALA A 221 -24.20 -41.42 -46.29
CA ALA A 221 -24.48 -42.80 -46.67
C ALA A 221 -25.03 -43.59 -45.46
N LYS A 222 -26.32 -43.42 -45.15
CA LYS A 222 -27.27 -44.49 -44.73
C LYS A 222 -28.63 -43.88 -44.55
#